data_5d155c468df16f1408c0cb6c0a131310
#
_entry.id   5d155c468df16f1408c0cb6c0a131310
#
_cell.length_a   1.000
_cell.length_b   1.000
_cell.length_c   1.000
_cell.angle_alpha   90.00
_cell.angle_beta   90.00
_cell.angle_gamma   90.00
#
_symmetry.space_group_name_H-M   'P 1'
#
loop_
_entity.id
_entity.type
_entity.pdbx_description
1 polymer ?
#
loop_
_entity_poly.entity_id
_entity_poly.type
_entity_poly.pdbx_seq_one_letter_code
_entity_poly.pdbx_strand_id
1 'polypeptide(L)'
;METNPRKSSTRYSQNRLRRRLLRRLLARSSITEGDLVYDIGAGDGVISEELSRRRARVVAIEKDGKLFAKLKRKLGTNPLVMTRHGDFRAEILPSQTTYKVFANIPFILTADIVRKLLFSQNPPDDCYLVVQKQAAEKYTGTPRETLFSLLLKPWFEFSVLHEFRKTDFFPIPAVDIVLLRIERRERSLVVPEQAFLYRDYIVYGFRQGKPTARSTFKGVLTHTQFRRLSRELGFPLQATPTELTFRQWLGLFRYFTGGVGKDRKKPIYGAQKRLQEEQSHRKKTHRTNR
;
A
#
# COMPACT_ATOMS: atom_id res chain seq x y z
N MET A 1 24.79 44.13 1.32
CA MET A 1 23.80 43.24 0.67
C MET A 1 24.21 41.82 0.98
N GLU A 2 23.67 41.28 2.08
CA GLU A 2 23.92 39.89 2.50
C GLU A 2 22.94 38.96 1.84
N THR A 3 23.44 38.06 1.04
CA THR A 3 22.66 37.00 0.39
C THR A 3 22.41 35.88 1.41
N ASN A 4 21.17 35.77 1.85
CA ASN A 4 20.70 34.73 2.76
C ASN A 4 20.64 33.38 2.06
N PRO A 5 21.45 32.36 2.41
CA PRO A 5 21.35 31.05 1.79
C PRO A 5 20.11 30.33 2.33
N ARG A 6 19.11 30.15 1.47
CA ARG A 6 17.93 29.31 1.74
C ARG A 6 18.40 27.93 2.16
N LYS A 7 18.35 27.67 3.46
CA LYS A 7 18.53 26.33 4.05
C LYS A 7 17.38 25.43 3.57
N SER A 8 17.60 24.65 2.54
CA SER A 8 16.76 23.50 2.19
C SER A 8 17.00 22.38 3.20
N SER A 9 16.50 22.56 4.43
CA SER A 9 16.43 21.46 5.38
C SER A 9 15.13 20.69 5.11
N THR A 10 15.17 19.75 4.19
CA THR A 10 14.19 18.67 4.14
C THR A 10 14.42 17.80 5.39
N ARG A 11 14.05 18.31 6.56
CA ARG A 11 13.92 17.53 7.78
C ARG A 11 12.75 16.60 7.56
N TYR A 12 13.02 15.38 7.11
CA TYR A 12 12.10 14.27 7.30
C TYR A 12 11.84 14.21 8.81
N SER A 13 10.66 14.62 9.26
CA SER A 13 10.30 14.57 10.67
C SER A 13 10.26 13.12 11.10
N GLN A 14 11.35 12.65 11.70
CA GLN A 14 11.45 11.30 12.21
C GLN A 14 10.77 11.25 13.56
N ASN A 15 9.48 10.93 13.55
CA ASN A 15 8.73 10.67 14.76
C ASN A 15 9.16 9.29 15.31
N ARG A 16 9.96 9.30 16.38
CA ARG A 16 10.46 8.06 17.01
C ARG A 16 9.39 7.42 17.87
N LEU A 17 9.12 6.15 17.64
CA LEU A 17 8.20 5.35 18.44
C LEU A 17 8.84 4.95 19.77
N ARG A 18 8.06 5.03 20.86
CA ARG A 18 8.51 4.59 22.19
C ARG A 18 8.75 3.07 22.23
N ARG A 19 9.91 2.64 22.74
CA ARG A 19 10.34 1.20 22.77
C ARG A 19 9.33 0.27 23.44
N ARG A 20 8.73 0.67 24.56
CA ARG A 20 7.74 -0.16 25.29
C ARG A 20 6.52 -0.45 24.41
N LEU A 21 6.04 0.53 23.67
CA LEU A 21 4.93 0.35 22.74
C LEU A 21 5.35 -0.53 21.55
N LEU A 22 6.52 -0.26 20.96
CA LEU A 22 7.07 -1.08 19.87
C LEU A 22 7.12 -2.56 20.22
N ARG A 23 7.61 -2.93 21.41
CA ARG A 23 7.61 -4.33 21.89
C ARG A 23 6.22 -4.94 21.94
N ARG A 24 5.21 -4.20 22.41
CA ARG A 24 3.81 -4.67 22.43
C ARG A 24 3.26 -4.87 21.01
N LEU A 25 3.60 -3.98 20.07
CA LEU A 25 3.16 -4.09 18.67
C LEU A 25 3.83 -5.28 17.97
N LEU A 26 5.13 -5.46 18.19
CA LEU A 26 5.86 -6.64 17.70
C LEU A 26 5.31 -7.94 18.27
N ALA A 27 4.84 -7.96 19.53
CA ALA A 27 4.21 -9.14 20.14
C ALA A 27 2.86 -9.51 19.48
N ARG A 28 2.22 -8.56 18.77
CA ARG A 28 0.97 -8.76 18.04
C ARG A 28 1.19 -9.02 16.55
N SER A 29 2.44 -8.99 16.10
CA SER A 29 2.81 -9.28 14.71
C SER A 29 3.00 -10.79 14.50
N SER A 30 2.98 -11.22 13.26
CA SER A 30 3.33 -12.59 12.85
C SER A 30 4.84 -12.84 12.80
N ILE A 31 5.67 -11.85 13.22
CA ILE A 31 7.12 -11.95 13.14
C ILE A 31 7.64 -12.87 14.24
N THR A 32 8.35 -13.93 13.83
CA THR A 32 8.92 -14.97 14.68
C THR A 32 10.44 -15.08 14.52
N GLU A 33 11.06 -15.94 15.30
CA GLU A 33 12.48 -16.27 15.17
C GLU A 33 12.81 -16.80 13.76
N GLY A 34 13.92 -16.36 13.19
CA GLY A 34 14.39 -16.78 11.87
C GLY A 34 13.77 -16.04 10.69
N ASP A 35 12.66 -15.33 10.88
CA ASP A 35 12.05 -14.51 9.81
C ASP A 35 13.03 -13.50 9.24
N LEU A 36 12.99 -13.29 7.92
CA LEU A 36 13.67 -12.19 7.26
C LEU A 36 12.75 -10.96 7.28
N VAL A 37 13.18 -9.89 7.95
CA VAL A 37 12.39 -8.68 8.14
C VAL A 37 13.11 -7.45 7.61
N TYR A 38 12.45 -6.67 6.79
CA TYR A 38 12.93 -5.38 6.31
C TYR A 38 12.44 -4.25 7.22
N ASP A 39 13.38 -3.43 7.70
CA ASP A 39 13.14 -2.15 8.40
C ASP A 39 13.50 -1.01 7.44
N ILE A 40 12.48 -0.35 6.88
CA ILE A 40 12.60 0.65 5.83
C ILE A 40 12.62 2.04 6.45
N GLY A 41 13.72 2.77 6.25
CA GLY A 41 13.94 4.04 6.95
C GLY A 41 14.28 3.80 8.41
N ALA A 42 15.23 2.90 8.66
CA ALA A 42 15.55 2.36 9.99
C ALA A 42 16.01 3.42 11.01
N GLY A 43 16.39 4.62 10.56
CA GLY A 43 16.83 5.70 11.42
C GLY A 43 18.08 5.33 12.21
N ASP A 44 17.98 5.42 13.53
CA ASP A 44 19.04 5.00 14.47
C ASP A 44 18.90 3.52 14.92
N GLY A 45 18.01 2.75 14.27
CA GLY A 45 17.90 1.31 14.43
C GLY A 45 17.05 0.84 15.62
N VAL A 46 16.09 1.61 16.11
CA VAL A 46 15.24 1.21 17.25
C VAL A 46 14.39 0.00 16.91
N ILE A 47 13.76 -0.02 15.73
CA ILE A 47 12.94 -1.15 15.26
C ILE A 47 13.84 -2.35 14.96
N SER A 48 14.91 -2.14 14.22
CA SER A 48 15.87 -3.19 13.88
C SER A 48 16.44 -3.90 15.13
N GLU A 49 16.74 -3.14 16.19
CA GLU A 49 17.23 -3.69 17.47
C GLU A 49 16.16 -4.57 18.15
N GLU A 50 14.91 -4.12 18.22
CA GLU A 50 13.85 -4.91 18.85
C GLU A 50 13.47 -6.15 18.02
N LEU A 51 13.60 -6.09 16.68
CA LEU A 51 13.45 -7.24 15.79
C LEU A 51 14.57 -8.27 16.01
N SER A 52 15.83 -7.83 16.10
CA SER A 52 16.96 -8.73 16.34
C SER A 52 16.92 -9.39 17.73
N ARG A 53 16.37 -8.71 18.76
CA ARG A 53 16.10 -9.32 20.07
C ARG A 53 15.08 -10.45 20.03
N ARG A 54 14.21 -10.46 19.01
CA ARG A 54 13.28 -11.55 18.70
C ARG A 54 13.90 -12.64 17.83
N ARG A 55 15.22 -12.56 17.59
CA ARG A 55 15.99 -13.49 16.74
C ARG A 55 15.55 -13.48 15.27
N ALA A 56 14.87 -12.41 14.82
CA ALA A 56 14.62 -12.18 13.39
C ALA A 56 15.92 -11.70 12.70
N ARG A 57 16.10 -12.11 11.45
CA ARG A 57 17.14 -11.59 10.55
C ARG A 57 16.65 -10.28 9.94
N VAL A 58 17.38 -9.20 10.14
CA VAL A 58 16.92 -7.85 9.80
C VAL A 58 17.75 -7.26 8.67
N VAL A 59 17.09 -6.71 7.65
CA VAL A 59 17.68 -5.82 6.66
C VAL A 59 17.25 -4.40 6.98
N ALA A 60 18.16 -3.63 7.58
CA ALA A 60 17.91 -2.26 8.01
C ALA A 60 18.40 -1.27 6.96
N ILE A 61 17.51 -0.55 6.31
CA ILE A 61 17.81 0.37 5.20
C ILE A 61 17.60 1.81 5.66
N GLU A 62 18.64 2.65 5.57
CA GLU A 62 18.56 4.06 5.91
C GLU A 62 19.26 4.91 4.83
N LYS A 63 18.57 5.97 4.40
CA LYS A 63 19.05 6.88 3.35
C LYS A 63 19.89 8.03 3.89
N ASP A 64 19.56 8.55 5.08
CA ASP A 64 20.30 9.64 5.70
C ASP A 64 21.66 9.15 6.21
N GLY A 65 22.75 9.72 5.70
CA GLY A 65 24.10 9.28 6.04
C GLY A 65 24.46 9.43 7.52
N LYS A 66 23.93 10.46 8.23
CA LYS A 66 24.18 10.68 9.66
C LYS A 66 23.46 9.63 10.50
N LEU A 67 22.26 9.27 10.12
CA LEU A 67 21.48 8.24 10.80
C LEU A 67 22.01 6.86 10.51
N PHE A 68 22.40 6.60 9.26
CA PHE A 68 23.06 5.36 8.87
C PHE A 68 24.37 5.14 9.67
N ALA A 69 25.18 6.17 9.86
CA ALA A 69 26.39 6.06 10.69
C ALA A 69 26.04 5.66 12.14
N LYS A 70 24.95 6.20 12.72
CA LYS A 70 24.48 5.79 14.05
C LYS A 70 23.97 4.34 14.05
N LEU A 71 23.18 3.98 13.04
CA LEU A 71 22.66 2.61 12.84
C LEU A 71 23.81 1.60 12.76
N LYS A 72 24.79 1.86 11.89
CA LYS A 72 25.97 1.01 11.69
C LYS A 72 26.81 0.86 12.96
N ARG A 73 27.07 1.97 13.68
CA ARG A 73 27.80 1.94 14.95
C ARG A 73 27.07 1.11 16.01
N LYS A 74 25.74 1.15 16.04
CA LYS A 74 24.92 0.49 17.06
C LYS A 74 24.70 -0.99 16.75
N LEU A 75 24.45 -1.33 15.50
CA LEU A 75 23.98 -2.66 15.08
C LEU A 75 24.86 -3.33 14.03
N GLY A 76 25.92 -2.68 13.55
CA GLY A 76 26.77 -3.21 12.49
C GLY A 76 27.56 -4.47 12.86
N THR A 77 27.74 -4.76 14.15
CA THR A 77 28.38 -5.99 14.67
C THR A 77 27.36 -7.07 15.06
N ASN A 78 26.05 -6.77 14.99
CA ASN A 78 25.03 -7.76 15.31
C ASN A 78 24.84 -8.72 14.12
N PRO A 79 25.11 -10.03 14.27
CA PRO A 79 25.07 -10.99 13.17
C PRO A 79 23.67 -11.17 12.57
N LEU A 80 22.61 -10.75 13.28
CA LEU A 80 21.24 -10.79 12.80
C LEU A 80 20.82 -9.54 12.03
N VAL A 81 21.66 -8.48 11.96
CA VAL A 81 21.28 -7.20 11.36
C VAL A 81 22.23 -6.84 10.22
N MET A 82 21.73 -6.87 9.01
CA MET A 82 22.39 -6.32 7.84
C MET A 82 22.01 -4.84 7.68
N THR A 83 22.95 -3.93 7.84
CA THR A 83 22.72 -2.49 7.64
C THR A 83 23.05 -2.09 6.21
N ARG A 84 22.14 -1.38 5.54
CA ARG A 84 22.31 -0.88 4.16
C ARG A 84 22.11 0.63 4.09
N HIS A 85 23.08 1.33 3.49
CA HIS A 85 22.97 2.76 3.22
C HIS A 85 22.36 2.97 1.84
N GLY A 86 21.17 3.53 1.75
CA GLY A 86 20.55 3.78 0.46
C GLY A 86 19.04 4.09 0.52
N ASP A 87 18.53 4.39 -0.66
CA ASP A 87 17.09 4.61 -0.85
C ASP A 87 16.38 3.28 -1.11
N PHE A 88 15.41 2.95 -0.27
CA PHE A 88 14.62 1.73 -0.44
C PHE A 88 14.01 1.59 -1.84
N ARG A 89 13.71 2.69 -2.52
CA ARG A 89 13.15 2.66 -3.88
C ARG A 89 14.10 2.05 -4.90
N ALA A 90 15.42 2.12 -4.65
CA ALA A 90 16.45 1.49 -5.47
C ALA A 90 16.83 0.06 -5.00
N GLU A 91 16.35 -0.36 -3.82
CA GLU A 91 16.67 -1.67 -3.26
C GLU A 91 16.12 -2.81 -4.12
N ILE A 92 16.90 -3.89 -4.25
CA ILE A 92 16.44 -5.12 -4.91
C ILE A 92 15.81 -6.01 -3.85
N LEU A 93 14.52 -6.32 -4.03
CA LEU A 93 13.79 -7.19 -3.12
C LEU A 93 14.07 -8.67 -3.41
N PRO A 94 13.96 -9.56 -2.41
CA PRO A 94 14.13 -11.00 -2.62
C PRO A 94 13.16 -11.53 -3.68
N SER A 95 13.65 -12.31 -4.62
CA SER A 95 12.80 -12.91 -5.67
C SER A 95 12.19 -14.26 -5.26
N GLN A 96 12.84 -15.01 -4.36
CA GLN A 96 12.44 -16.37 -4.00
C GLN A 96 12.29 -16.59 -2.49
N THR A 97 12.92 -15.76 -1.66
CA THR A 97 12.86 -15.90 -0.21
C THR A 97 11.64 -15.15 0.35
N THR A 98 10.87 -15.81 1.20
CA THR A 98 9.79 -15.18 1.95
C THR A 98 10.35 -14.13 2.91
N TYR A 99 9.68 -13.02 3.04
CA TYR A 99 10.09 -11.94 3.92
C TYR A 99 8.89 -11.13 4.44
N LYS A 100 9.12 -10.46 5.55
CA LYS A 100 8.16 -9.55 6.18
C LYS A 100 8.73 -8.14 6.23
N VAL A 101 7.87 -7.18 6.54
CA VAL A 101 8.27 -5.78 6.72
C VAL A 101 7.73 -5.27 8.04
N PHE A 102 8.57 -4.59 8.83
CA PHE A 102 8.10 -3.80 9.96
C PHE A 102 8.87 -2.48 9.96
N ALA A 103 8.18 -1.37 9.68
CA ALA A 103 8.86 -0.11 9.44
C ALA A 103 8.03 1.11 9.85
N ASN A 104 8.74 2.13 10.33
CA ASN A 104 8.19 3.49 10.51
C ASN A 104 8.65 4.35 9.33
N ILE A 105 7.89 4.28 8.23
CA ILE A 105 8.30 4.84 6.94
C ILE A 105 8.10 6.36 6.85
N PRO A 106 8.92 7.08 6.07
CA PRO A 106 8.66 8.49 5.76
C PRO A 106 7.31 8.65 5.05
N PHE A 107 6.40 9.44 5.63
CA PHE A 107 5.01 9.55 5.14
C PHE A 107 4.91 9.98 3.67
N ILE A 108 5.81 10.86 3.23
CA ILE A 108 5.85 11.31 1.83
C ILE A 108 6.16 10.17 0.84
N LEU A 109 6.79 9.09 1.29
CA LEU A 109 7.17 7.94 0.48
C LEU A 109 6.19 6.77 0.61
N THR A 110 5.12 6.88 1.40
CA THR A 110 4.18 5.78 1.66
C THR A 110 3.68 5.13 0.37
N ALA A 111 3.24 5.92 -0.60
CA ALA A 111 2.71 5.41 -1.86
C ALA A 111 3.76 4.66 -2.69
N ASP A 112 5.00 5.18 -2.75
CA ASP A 112 6.10 4.57 -3.50
C ASP A 112 6.55 3.25 -2.85
N ILE A 113 6.66 3.25 -1.50
CA ILE A 113 7.05 2.07 -0.73
C ILE A 113 6.00 0.97 -0.87
N VAL A 114 4.72 1.27 -0.64
CA VAL A 114 3.63 0.30 -0.77
C VAL A 114 3.55 -0.24 -2.20
N ARG A 115 3.68 0.64 -3.21
CA ARG A 115 3.70 0.20 -4.61
C ARG A 115 4.84 -0.77 -4.87
N LYS A 116 6.07 -0.43 -4.43
CA LYS A 116 7.24 -1.27 -4.64
C LYS A 116 7.08 -2.64 -3.97
N LEU A 117 6.57 -2.68 -2.74
CA LEU A 117 6.35 -3.93 -2.00
C LEU A 117 5.29 -4.80 -2.65
N LEU A 118 4.10 -4.25 -2.92
CA LEU A 118 2.93 -5.05 -3.30
C LEU A 118 2.82 -5.37 -4.80
N PHE A 119 3.55 -4.65 -5.66
CA PHE A 119 3.62 -4.95 -7.10
C PHE A 119 4.96 -5.57 -7.52
N SER A 120 5.80 -6.00 -6.56
CA SER A 120 6.99 -6.80 -6.83
C SER A 120 6.61 -8.20 -7.31
N GLN A 121 7.57 -8.91 -7.93
CA GLN A 121 7.38 -10.32 -8.33
C GLN A 121 7.17 -11.22 -7.11
N ASN A 122 7.82 -10.92 -6.00
CA ASN A 122 7.66 -11.59 -4.72
C ASN A 122 7.29 -10.56 -3.65
N PRO A 123 5.99 -10.27 -3.46
CA PRO A 123 5.55 -9.38 -2.38
C PRO A 123 5.82 -10.00 -1.01
N PRO A 124 5.99 -9.18 0.04
CA PRO A 124 6.14 -9.70 1.39
C PRO A 124 4.89 -10.45 1.87
N ASP A 125 5.09 -11.45 2.74
CA ASP A 125 3.97 -12.21 3.32
C ASP A 125 3.16 -11.35 4.28
N ASP A 126 3.83 -10.48 5.04
CA ASP A 126 3.17 -9.58 6.00
C ASP A 126 3.96 -8.28 6.16
N CYS A 127 3.26 -7.15 6.15
CA CYS A 127 3.83 -5.83 6.36
C CYS A 127 3.15 -5.11 7.52
N TYR A 128 3.96 -4.49 8.36
CA TYR A 128 3.54 -3.62 9.45
C TYR A 128 4.14 -2.23 9.21
N LEU A 129 3.34 -1.31 8.72
CA LEU A 129 3.80 0.02 8.34
C LEU A 129 3.17 1.09 9.24
N VAL A 130 4.01 1.86 9.91
CA VAL A 130 3.58 3.06 10.62
C VAL A 130 3.37 4.16 9.58
N VAL A 131 2.13 4.58 9.38
CA VAL A 131 1.70 5.50 8.32
C VAL A 131 0.67 6.50 8.83
N GLN A 132 0.44 7.56 8.07
CA GLN A 132 -0.68 8.48 8.32
C GLN A 132 -2.02 7.73 8.19
N LYS A 133 -2.98 8.03 9.06
CA LYS A 133 -4.33 7.43 9.05
C LYS A 133 -5.01 7.57 7.69
N GLN A 134 -4.95 8.76 7.09
CA GLN A 134 -5.50 8.99 5.75
C GLN A 134 -4.86 8.13 4.65
N ALA A 135 -3.57 7.82 4.77
CA ALA A 135 -2.91 6.92 3.84
C ALA A 135 -3.40 5.48 4.03
N ALA A 136 -3.56 5.02 5.28
CA ALA A 136 -4.12 3.71 5.59
C ALA A 136 -5.56 3.57 5.06
N GLU A 137 -6.41 4.58 5.22
CA GLU A 137 -7.79 4.60 4.73
C GLU A 137 -7.88 4.36 3.22
N LYS A 138 -6.92 4.86 2.44
CA LYS A 138 -6.86 4.60 0.99
C LYS A 138 -6.66 3.13 0.65
N TYR A 139 -5.94 2.38 1.47
CA TYR A 139 -5.66 0.96 1.25
C TYR A 139 -6.71 0.05 1.89
N THR A 140 -7.21 0.41 3.07
CA THR A 140 -8.31 -0.32 3.73
C THR A 140 -9.65 -0.13 3.03
N GLY A 141 -9.80 0.97 2.26
CA GLY A 141 -11.09 1.33 1.64
C GLY A 141 -12.13 1.75 2.68
N THR A 142 -11.70 2.47 3.71
CA THR A 142 -12.57 2.95 4.79
C THR A 142 -12.56 4.48 4.80
N PRO A 143 -13.70 5.17 4.90
CA PRO A 143 -15.09 4.63 4.98
C PRO A 143 -15.65 4.17 3.63
N ARG A 144 -14.97 4.43 2.51
CA ARG A 144 -15.40 4.07 1.16
C ARG A 144 -14.26 3.44 0.38
N GLU A 145 -14.62 2.49 -0.50
CA GLU A 145 -13.62 1.86 -1.36
C GLU A 145 -12.95 2.89 -2.28
N THR A 146 -11.67 2.67 -2.50
CA THR A 146 -10.84 3.45 -3.40
C THR A 146 -10.34 2.59 -4.56
N LEU A 147 -9.83 3.23 -5.61
CA LEU A 147 -9.19 2.49 -6.70
C LEU A 147 -8.06 1.59 -6.18
N PHE A 148 -7.24 2.10 -5.24
CA PHE A 148 -6.10 1.36 -4.70
C PHE A 148 -6.53 0.18 -3.82
N SER A 149 -7.54 0.37 -2.94
CA SER A 149 -8.04 -0.72 -2.11
C SER A 149 -8.59 -1.86 -2.97
N LEU A 150 -9.40 -1.55 -3.98
CA LEU A 150 -9.96 -2.55 -4.88
C LEU A 150 -8.91 -3.26 -5.74
N LEU A 151 -7.90 -2.53 -6.22
CA LEU A 151 -6.82 -3.13 -7.02
C LEU A 151 -5.96 -4.11 -6.25
N LEU A 152 -5.91 -4.01 -4.91
CA LEU A 152 -5.00 -4.80 -4.07
C LEU A 152 -5.70 -5.88 -3.24
N LYS A 153 -6.93 -5.64 -2.80
CA LYS A 153 -7.70 -6.56 -1.93
C LYS A 153 -7.86 -8.00 -2.43
N PRO A 154 -7.85 -8.30 -3.73
CA PRO A 154 -7.86 -9.72 -4.16
C PRO A 154 -6.65 -10.52 -3.66
N TRP A 155 -5.50 -9.86 -3.47
CA TRP A 155 -4.23 -10.53 -3.11
C TRP A 155 -3.77 -10.25 -1.69
N PHE A 156 -4.30 -9.18 -1.06
CA PHE A 156 -3.89 -8.74 0.28
C PHE A 156 -5.08 -8.44 1.17
N GLU A 157 -4.90 -8.67 2.46
CA GLU A 157 -5.78 -8.16 3.51
C GLU A 157 -5.17 -6.91 4.12
N PHE A 158 -6.01 -5.91 4.37
CA PHE A 158 -5.60 -4.64 4.96
C PHE A 158 -6.36 -4.42 6.27
N SER A 159 -5.64 -4.14 7.34
CA SER A 159 -6.24 -3.83 8.64
C SER A 159 -5.43 -2.79 9.40
N VAL A 160 -6.11 -1.98 10.20
CA VAL A 160 -5.46 -1.09 11.17
C VAL A 160 -5.29 -1.87 12.46
N LEU A 161 -4.05 -2.24 12.79
CA LEU A 161 -3.70 -3.01 13.98
C LEU A 161 -3.67 -2.15 15.24
N HIS A 162 -3.31 -0.87 15.10
CA HIS A 162 -3.19 0.06 16.21
C HIS A 162 -3.35 1.50 15.72
N GLU A 163 -4.12 2.30 16.47
CA GLU A 163 -4.16 3.75 16.33
C GLU A 163 -3.27 4.36 17.41
N PHE A 164 -2.28 5.16 16.99
CA PHE A 164 -1.33 5.76 17.92
C PHE A 164 -1.89 7.03 18.55
N ARG A 165 -1.55 7.23 19.82
CA ARG A 165 -1.66 8.56 20.43
C ARG A 165 -0.49 9.42 19.95
N LYS A 166 -0.71 10.71 19.79
CA LYS A 166 0.37 11.64 19.39
C LYS A 166 1.56 11.59 20.36
N THR A 167 1.31 11.33 21.64
CA THR A 167 2.32 11.19 22.69
C THR A 167 3.15 9.91 22.62
N ASP A 168 2.80 8.97 21.73
CA ASP A 168 3.59 7.75 21.50
C ASP A 168 4.86 8.01 20.69
N PHE A 169 4.98 9.21 20.12
CA PHE A 169 6.11 9.65 19.30
C PHE A 169 6.85 10.83 19.90
N PHE A 170 8.12 10.94 19.51
CA PHE A 170 8.93 12.14 19.75
C PHE A 170 9.75 12.47 18.48
N PRO A 171 9.67 13.69 17.97
CA PRO A 171 8.72 14.76 18.36
C PRO A 171 7.25 14.37 18.09
N ILE A 172 6.34 15.13 18.71
CA ILE A 172 4.89 14.89 18.56
C ILE A 172 4.47 15.19 17.11
N PRO A 173 3.81 14.25 16.41
CA PRO A 173 3.36 14.44 15.02
C PRO A 173 2.14 15.37 14.95
N ALA A 174 2.04 16.13 13.85
CA ALA A 174 0.87 16.96 13.55
C ALA A 174 -0.34 16.16 13.06
N VAL A 175 -0.10 14.95 12.55
CA VAL A 175 -1.11 14.09 11.91
C VAL A 175 -1.42 12.85 12.73
N ASP A 176 -2.57 12.24 12.50
CA ASP A 176 -2.93 10.97 13.09
C ASP A 176 -2.18 9.83 12.39
N ILE A 177 -1.66 8.91 13.18
CA ILE A 177 -0.79 7.82 12.76
C ILE A 177 -1.40 6.50 13.17
N VAL A 178 -1.27 5.50 12.32
CA VAL A 178 -1.73 4.14 12.57
C VAL A 178 -0.66 3.11 12.19
N LEU A 179 -0.74 1.92 12.78
CA LEU A 179 -0.03 0.75 12.30
C LEU A 179 -0.93 0.00 11.32
N LEU A 180 -0.63 0.13 10.04
CA LEU A 180 -1.29 -0.59 8.96
C LEU A 180 -0.65 -1.96 8.81
N ARG A 181 -1.45 -3.02 8.92
CA ARG A 181 -1.05 -4.37 8.52
C ARG A 181 -1.52 -4.64 7.11
N ILE A 182 -0.65 -5.22 6.30
CA ILE A 182 -0.92 -5.69 4.94
C ILE A 182 -0.46 -7.15 4.89
N GLU A 183 -1.41 -8.06 4.87
CA GLU A 183 -1.16 -9.50 4.88
C GLU A 183 -1.43 -10.09 3.50
N ARG A 184 -0.48 -10.84 2.96
CA ARG A 184 -0.65 -11.56 1.70
C ARG A 184 -1.63 -12.70 1.91
N ARG A 185 -2.64 -12.82 1.04
CA ARG A 185 -3.58 -13.94 1.09
C ARG A 185 -2.89 -15.23 0.67
N GLU A 186 -3.12 -16.30 1.39
CA GLU A 186 -2.68 -17.64 0.98
C GLU A 186 -3.27 -18.04 -0.38
N ARG A 187 -4.53 -17.68 -0.61
CA ARG A 187 -5.23 -17.88 -1.88
C ARG A 187 -5.82 -16.57 -2.36
N SER A 188 -5.43 -16.16 -3.54
CA SER A 188 -6.00 -14.97 -4.18
C SER A 188 -7.48 -15.17 -4.49
N LEU A 189 -8.28 -14.10 -4.35
CA LEU A 189 -9.72 -14.12 -4.64
C LEU A 189 -10.03 -13.95 -6.13
N VAL A 190 -9.01 -13.62 -6.93
CA VAL A 190 -9.02 -13.56 -8.40
C VAL A 190 -7.89 -14.44 -8.90
N VAL A 191 -8.18 -15.36 -9.79
CA VAL A 191 -7.18 -16.29 -10.34
C VAL A 191 -6.12 -15.53 -11.16
N PRO A 192 -4.87 -16.00 -11.20
CA PRO A 192 -3.76 -15.28 -11.85
C PRO A 192 -4.06 -14.89 -13.30
N GLU A 193 -4.71 -15.76 -14.07
CA GLU A 193 -5.06 -15.56 -15.48
C GLU A 193 -6.02 -14.39 -15.68
N GLN A 194 -6.82 -14.07 -14.67
CA GLN A 194 -7.78 -12.97 -14.69
C GLN A 194 -7.25 -11.69 -14.06
N ALA A 195 -6.03 -11.66 -13.53
CA ALA A 195 -5.49 -10.52 -12.78
C ALA A 195 -5.47 -9.22 -13.60
N PHE A 196 -5.05 -9.29 -14.87
CA PHE A 196 -5.05 -8.12 -15.77
C PHE A 196 -6.47 -7.66 -16.08
N LEU A 197 -7.37 -8.60 -16.38
CA LEU A 197 -8.77 -8.29 -16.66
C LEU A 197 -9.47 -7.67 -15.45
N TYR A 198 -9.19 -8.16 -14.24
CA TYR A 198 -9.68 -7.57 -13.01
C TYR A 198 -9.23 -6.13 -12.83
N ARG A 199 -7.96 -5.85 -13.06
CA ARG A 199 -7.41 -4.48 -12.97
C ARG A 199 -8.08 -3.55 -13.99
N ASP A 200 -8.22 -4.00 -15.24
CA ASP A 200 -8.94 -3.25 -16.27
C ASP A 200 -10.39 -2.98 -15.86
N TYR A 201 -11.08 -3.99 -15.29
CA TYR A 201 -12.45 -3.86 -14.82
C TYR A 201 -12.62 -2.82 -13.72
N ILE A 202 -11.73 -2.84 -12.72
CA ILE A 202 -11.75 -1.87 -11.61
C ILE A 202 -11.42 -0.46 -12.11
N VAL A 203 -10.37 -0.31 -12.94
CA VAL A 203 -10.00 0.98 -13.51
C VAL A 203 -11.13 1.55 -14.36
N TYR A 204 -11.76 0.74 -15.20
CA TYR A 204 -12.92 1.14 -15.97
C TYR A 204 -14.06 1.64 -15.06
N GLY A 205 -14.40 0.89 -14.03
CA GLY A 205 -15.48 1.21 -13.10
C GLY A 205 -15.28 2.53 -12.34
N PHE A 206 -14.03 2.90 -12.05
CA PHE A 206 -13.70 4.11 -11.30
C PHE A 206 -13.50 5.36 -12.17
N ARG A 207 -13.22 5.22 -13.46
CA ARG A 207 -12.75 6.34 -14.29
C ARG A 207 -13.77 6.88 -15.29
N GLN A 208 -14.97 6.33 -15.35
CA GLN A 208 -15.99 6.80 -16.31
C GLN A 208 -16.57 8.18 -15.99
N GLY A 209 -16.29 8.76 -14.81
CA GLY A 209 -16.86 10.04 -14.39
C GLY A 209 -18.39 10.04 -14.31
N LYS A 210 -19.01 8.86 -14.23
CA LYS A 210 -20.44 8.71 -14.15
C LYS A 210 -20.93 8.70 -12.69
N PRO A 211 -22.11 9.26 -12.40
CA PRO A 211 -22.57 9.43 -11.02
C PRO A 211 -22.91 8.12 -10.30
N THR A 212 -23.27 7.06 -11.02
CA THR A 212 -23.65 5.78 -10.41
C THR A 212 -22.91 4.60 -11.05
N ALA A 213 -22.75 3.51 -10.31
CA ALA A 213 -22.20 2.27 -10.84
C ALA A 213 -23.04 1.74 -12.02
N ARG A 214 -24.35 1.89 -11.96
CA ARG A 214 -25.27 1.55 -13.06
C ARG A 214 -24.94 2.32 -14.34
N SER A 215 -24.80 3.63 -14.27
CA SER A 215 -24.46 4.46 -15.43
C SER A 215 -23.05 4.16 -15.96
N THR A 216 -22.10 3.82 -15.08
CA THR A 216 -20.76 3.41 -15.42
C THR A 216 -20.76 2.13 -16.27
N PHE A 217 -21.51 1.12 -15.87
CA PHE A 217 -21.53 -0.18 -16.54
C PHE A 217 -22.61 -0.33 -17.61
N LYS A 218 -23.33 0.74 -18.00
CA LYS A 218 -24.41 0.71 -19.02
C LYS A 218 -23.99 0.05 -20.35
N GLY A 219 -22.75 0.27 -20.80
CA GLY A 219 -22.22 -0.34 -22.03
C GLY A 219 -21.81 -1.80 -21.87
N VAL A 220 -21.63 -2.27 -20.63
CA VAL A 220 -21.15 -3.61 -20.30
C VAL A 220 -22.28 -4.53 -19.87
N LEU A 221 -23.13 -4.06 -18.96
CA LEU A 221 -24.28 -4.79 -18.41
C LEU A 221 -25.57 -4.21 -18.94
N THR A 222 -26.54 -5.09 -19.26
CA THR A 222 -27.90 -4.64 -19.55
C THR A 222 -28.57 -4.12 -18.27
N HIS A 223 -29.66 -3.34 -18.44
CA HIS A 223 -30.42 -2.85 -17.30
C HIS A 223 -30.95 -4.01 -16.41
N THR A 224 -31.47 -5.05 -17.04
CA THR A 224 -31.99 -6.23 -16.34
C THR A 224 -30.90 -6.97 -15.58
N GLN A 225 -29.73 -7.17 -16.20
CA GLN A 225 -28.58 -7.79 -15.55
C GLN A 225 -28.12 -6.97 -14.33
N PHE A 226 -27.94 -5.65 -14.49
CA PHE A 226 -27.48 -4.79 -13.39
C PHE A 226 -28.51 -4.75 -12.24
N ARG A 227 -29.82 -4.67 -12.53
CA ARG A 227 -30.89 -4.71 -11.53
C ARG A 227 -30.92 -6.04 -10.76
N ARG A 228 -30.72 -7.18 -11.45
CA ARG A 228 -30.63 -8.48 -10.81
C ARG A 228 -29.42 -8.55 -9.87
N LEU A 229 -28.24 -8.17 -10.35
CA LEU A 229 -27.01 -8.15 -9.57
C LEU A 229 -27.06 -7.22 -8.37
N SER A 230 -27.71 -6.05 -8.51
CA SER A 230 -27.94 -5.13 -7.39
C SER A 230 -28.72 -5.79 -6.25
N ARG A 231 -29.76 -6.60 -6.58
CA ARG A 231 -30.52 -7.36 -5.56
C ARG A 231 -29.70 -8.52 -4.97
N GLU A 232 -29.04 -9.31 -5.81
CA GLU A 232 -28.25 -10.47 -5.37
C GLU A 232 -27.06 -10.09 -4.50
N LEU A 233 -26.41 -8.97 -4.81
CA LEU A 233 -25.24 -8.48 -4.09
C LEU A 233 -25.57 -7.47 -2.98
N GLY A 234 -26.84 -7.06 -2.86
CA GLY A 234 -27.33 -6.21 -1.77
C GLY A 234 -26.84 -4.75 -1.82
N PHE A 235 -26.92 -4.08 -3.00
CA PHE A 235 -26.59 -2.65 -3.09
C PHE A 235 -27.65 -1.84 -3.84
N PRO A 236 -27.84 -0.54 -3.50
CA PRO A 236 -28.81 0.31 -4.17
C PRO A 236 -28.47 0.55 -5.65
N LEU A 237 -29.50 0.62 -6.51
CA LEU A 237 -29.30 0.91 -7.95
C LEU A 237 -28.60 2.24 -8.22
N GLN A 238 -28.73 3.19 -7.29
CA GLN A 238 -28.15 4.52 -7.39
C GLN A 238 -26.76 4.61 -6.72
N ALA A 239 -26.25 3.51 -6.15
CA ALA A 239 -24.95 3.50 -5.50
C ALA A 239 -23.84 4.00 -6.44
N THR A 240 -23.00 4.86 -5.91
CA THR A 240 -21.78 5.30 -6.60
C THR A 240 -20.73 4.18 -6.62
N PRO A 241 -19.74 4.21 -7.52
CA PRO A 241 -18.68 3.22 -7.52
C PRO A 241 -17.94 3.08 -6.18
N THR A 242 -17.77 4.17 -5.43
CA THR A 242 -17.06 4.18 -4.14
C THR A 242 -17.89 3.65 -2.97
N GLU A 243 -19.20 3.58 -3.11
CA GLU A 243 -20.12 3.03 -2.09
C GLU A 243 -20.25 1.51 -2.17
N LEU A 244 -19.92 0.92 -3.31
CA LEU A 244 -19.89 -0.52 -3.43
C LEU A 244 -18.71 -1.08 -2.64
N THR A 245 -18.99 -2.06 -1.76
CA THR A 245 -17.96 -2.78 -1.01
C THR A 245 -17.10 -3.65 -1.92
N PHE A 246 -15.92 -4.03 -1.48
CA PHE A 246 -15.05 -4.95 -2.21
C PHE A 246 -15.75 -6.27 -2.59
N ARG A 247 -16.59 -6.83 -1.68
CA ARG A 247 -17.38 -8.04 -1.98
C ARG A 247 -18.34 -7.83 -3.15
N GLN A 248 -19.00 -6.70 -3.20
CA GLN A 248 -19.91 -6.35 -4.29
C GLN A 248 -19.17 -6.16 -5.62
N TRP A 249 -18.01 -5.49 -5.60
CA TRP A 249 -17.13 -5.37 -6.76
C TRP A 249 -16.66 -6.72 -7.28
N LEU A 250 -16.26 -7.62 -6.38
CA LEU A 250 -15.82 -8.96 -6.74
C LEU A 250 -16.97 -9.79 -7.32
N GLY A 251 -18.19 -9.66 -6.78
CA GLY A 251 -19.38 -10.30 -7.31
C GLY A 251 -19.74 -9.81 -8.71
N LEU A 252 -19.69 -8.49 -8.94
CA LEU A 252 -19.89 -7.89 -10.26
C LEU A 252 -18.84 -8.38 -11.28
N PHE A 253 -17.56 -8.47 -10.86
CA PHE A 253 -16.50 -8.98 -11.71
C PHE A 253 -16.69 -10.46 -12.07
N ARG A 254 -17.06 -11.31 -11.12
CA ARG A 254 -17.35 -12.73 -11.37
C ARG A 254 -18.47 -12.91 -12.39
N TYR A 255 -19.55 -12.12 -12.24
CA TYR A 255 -20.61 -12.12 -13.25
C TYR A 255 -20.12 -11.62 -14.61
N PHE A 256 -19.33 -10.55 -14.63
CA PHE A 256 -18.74 -10.02 -15.86
C PHE A 256 -17.93 -11.08 -16.61
N THR A 257 -17.13 -11.89 -15.92
CA THR A 257 -16.31 -12.93 -16.58
C THR A 257 -17.12 -14.05 -17.17
N GLY A 258 -18.19 -14.52 -16.52
CA GLY A 258 -19.03 -15.64 -16.95
C GLY A 258 -20.30 -15.28 -17.71
N GLY A 259 -20.96 -14.18 -17.31
CA GLY A 259 -22.32 -13.84 -17.77
C GLY A 259 -22.42 -12.75 -18.82
N VAL A 260 -21.31 -12.12 -19.24
CA VAL A 260 -21.31 -11.04 -20.22
C VAL A 260 -20.73 -11.50 -21.56
N GLY A 261 -21.44 -11.20 -22.65
CA GLY A 261 -20.99 -11.53 -24.00
C GLY A 261 -19.72 -10.80 -24.44
N LYS A 262 -18.95 -11.38 -25.35
CA LYS A 262 -17.63 -10.90 -25.78
C LYS A 262 -17.63 -9.42 -26.23
N ASP A 263 -18.63 -9.01 -27.00
CA ASP A 263 -18.69 -7.63 -27.52
C ASP A 263 -18.87 -6.59 -26.42
N ARG A 264 -19.67 -6.89 -25.40
CA ARG A 264 -19.89 -6.01 -24.24
C ARG A 264 -18.69 -5.96 -23.29
N LYS A 265 -17.73 -6.89 -23.41
CA LYS A 265 -16.46 -6.84 -22.63
C LYS A 265 -15.43 -5.89 -23.23
N LYS A 266 -15.50 -5.59 -24.54
CA LYS A 266 -14.53 -4.78 -25.28
C LYS A 266 -14.18 -3.42 -24.61
N PRO A 267 -15.13 -2.62 -24.09
CA PRO A 267 -14.81 -1.34 -23.47
C PRO A 267 -13.86 -1.45 -22.26
N ILE A 268 -13.84 -2.59 -21.58
CA ILE A 268 -13.03 -2.81 -20.37
C ILE A 268 -11.58 -3.11 -20.71
N TYR A 269 -11.33 -3.92 -21.73
CA TYR A 269 -9.97 -4.31 -22.09
C TYR A 269 -9.05 -3.11 -22.32
N GLY A 270 -7.87 -3.14 -21.69
CA GLY A 270 -6.86 -2.11 -21.80
C GLY A 270 -7.15 -0.82 -21.01
N ALA A 271 -8.15 -0.79 -20.14
CA ALA A 271 -8.47 0.39 -19.34
C ALA A 271 -7.31 0.83 -18.44
N GLN A 272 -6.55 -0.10 -17.88
CA GLN A 272 -5.37 0.21 -17.07
C GLN A 272 -4.26 0.85 -17.91
N LYS A 273 -4.02 0.34 -19.13
CA LYS A 273 -3.01 0.88 -20.04
C LYS A 273 -3.37 2.32 -20.42
N ARG A 274 -4.61 2.59 -20.81
CA ARG A 274 -5.10 3.94 -21.13
C ARG A 274 -4.91 4.90 -19.96
N LEU A 275 -5.17 4.46 -18.72
CA LEU A 275 -4.92 5.26 -17.52
C LEU A 275 -3.44 5.63 -17.37
N GLN A 276 -2.53 4.68 -17.56
CA GLN A 276 -1.09 4.91 -17.46
C GLN A 276 -0.58 5.89 -18.52
N GLU A 277 -1.07 5.78 -19.74
CA GLU A 277 -0.76 6.68 -20.85
C GLU A 277 -1.20 8.12 -20.54
N GLU A 278 -2.45 8.30 -20.07
CA GLU A 278 -2.96 9.62 -19.67
C GLU A 278 -2.13 10.26 -18.53
N GLN A 279 -1.75 9.46 -17.53
CA GLN A 279 -0.93 9.95 -16.42
C GLN A 279 0.48 10.35 -16.87
N SER A 280 1.04 9.61 -17.83
CA SER A 280 2.35 9.89 -18.40
C SER A 280 2.34 11.19 -19.21
N HIS A 281 1.29 11.43 -20.00
CA HIS A 281 1.11 12.68 -20.75
C HIS A 281 0.99 13.88 -19.82
N ARG A 282 0.17 13.80 -18.76
CA ARG A 282 0.02 14.89 -17.77
C ARG A 282 1.34 15.25 -17.09
N LYS A 283 2.17 14.25 -16.73
CA LYS A 283 3.49 14.50 -16.13
C LYS A 283 4.46 15.19 -17.08
N LYS A 284 4.41 14.89 -18.39
CA LYS A 284 5.23 15.57 -19.41
C LYS A 284 4.81 17.03 -19.56
N THR A 285 3.51 17.31 -19.67
CA THR A 285 2.97 18.67 -19.83
C THR A 285 3.32 19.58 -18.65
N HIS A 286 3.31 19.06 -17.40
CA HIS A 286 3.73 19.82 -16.23
C HIS A 286 5.25 20.04 -16.12
N ARG A 287 6.07 19.27 -16.82
CA ARG A 287 7.53 19.50 -16.89
C ARG A 287 7.93 20.50 -17.95
N THR A 288 7.15 20.68 -19.01
CA THR A 288 7.41 21.60 -20.12
C THR A 288 6.98 23.04 -19.77
N ASN A 289 6.11 23.22 -18.77
CA ASN A 289 5.61 24.53 -18.31
C ASN A 289 6.31 25.02 -17.04
N ARG A 290 7.50 24.53 -16.72
CA ARG A 290 8.43 25.01 -15.70
C ARG A 290 9.80 25.31 -16.31
#